data_b3337b5a859016648a1dadcf5917eab7
#
_entry.id   b3337b5a859016648a1dadcf5917eab7
#
_cell.length_a   1.000
_cell.length_b   1.000
_cell.length_c   1.000
_cell.angle_alpha   90.00
_cell.angle_beta   90.00
_cell.angle_gamma   90.00
#
_symmetry.space_group_name_H-M   'P 1'
#
loop_
_entity.id
_entity.type
_entity.pdbx_description
1 polymer ?
#
loop_
_entity_poly.entity_id
_entity_poly.type
_entity_poly.pdbx_seq_one_letter_code
_entity_poly.pdbx_strand_id
1 'polypeptide(L)'
;SKIFWASGACLFISKKVFYEIGGFDKRFFAHMEEIDLCWRAFNLGYDSYSVTSSQVFHVGAATIKKDSRKIYLNYRNSLIMITKNIPLKSLLSTLFIRLILDIIASLKFLFQGEFSNFMSVYKAHIE
;
A
#
# COMPACT_ATOMS: atom_id res chain seq x y z
N SER A 1 -15.64 -10.78 10.48
CA SER A 1 -16.33 -9.82 9.60
C SER A 1 -15.65 -9.75 8.24
N LYS A 2 -16.40 -9.43 7.17
CA LYS A 2 -15.84 -9.19 5.84
C LYS A 2 -15.04 -7.89 5.85
N ILE A 3 -13.85 -7.92 5.26
CA ILE A 3 -12.93 -6.78 5.15
C ILE A 3 -12.42 -6.69 3.71
N PHE A 4 -11.88 -5.53 3.30
CA PHE A 4 -11.30 -5.39 1.96
C PHE A 4 -9.87 -5.96 1.90
N TRP A 5 -9.07 -5.75 2.93
CA TRP A 5 -7.69 -6.20 3.00
C TRP A 5 -7.30 -6.62 4.42
N ALA A 6 -6.34 -7.52 4.54
CA ALA A 6 -5.77 -7.97 5.79
C ALA A 6 -4.32 -7.46 5.92
N SER A 7 -3.91 -7.12 7.15
CA SER A 7 -2.55 -6.66 7.41
C SER A 7 -1.53 -7.76 7.15
N GLY A 8 -0.41 -7.41 6.56
CA GLY A 8 0.74 -8.28 6.37
C GLY A 8 1.34 -8.83 7.67
N ALA A 9 0.99 -8.25 8.84
CA ALA A 9 1.37 -8.77 10.14
C ALA A 9 0.76 -10.16 10.44
N CYS A 10 -0.43 -10.46 9.88
CA CYS A 10 -1.06 -11.77 10.01
C CYS A 10 -2.07 -11.98 8.87
N LEU A 11 -1.59 -12.46 7.74
CA LEU A 11 -2.39 -12.78 6.56
C LEU A 11 -2.32 -14.29 6.31
N PHE A 12 -3.49 -14.94 6.27
CA PHE A 12 -3.64 -16.32 5.82
C PHE A 12 -4.35 -16.35 4.47
N ILE A 13 -3.78 -17.07 3.53
CA ILE A 13 -4.34 -17.25 2.20
C ILE A 13 -4.10 -18.70 1.75
N SER A 14 -5.07 -19.30 1.05
CA SER A 14 -4.84 -20.63 0.50
C SER A 14 -3.76 -20.60 -0.58
N LYS A 15 -2.93 -21.66 -0.64
CA LYS A 15 -1.87 -21.81 -1.64
C LYS A 15 -2.42 -21.67 -3.06
N LYS A 16 -3.59 -22.25 -3.33
CA LYS A 16 -4.27 -22.17 -4.63
C LYS A 16 -4.53 -20.71 -5.01
N VAL A 17 -5.22 -19.95 -4.16
CA VAL A 17 -5.56 -18.54 -4.43
C VAL A 17 -4.30 -17.70 -4.56
N PHE A 18 -3.32 -17.91 -3.68
CA PHE A 18 -2.05 -17.16 -3.72
C PHE A 18 -1.34 -17.26 -5.09
N TYR A 19 -1.26 -18.48 -5.65
CA TYR A 19 -0.65 -18.67 -6.98
C TYR A 19 -1.54 -18.17 -8.11
N GLU A 20 -2.85 -18.36 -8.02
CA GLU A 20 -3.81 -17.89 -9.02
C GLU A 20 -3.77 -16.37 -9.21
N ILE A 21 -3.64 -15.62 -8.11
CA ILE A 21 -3.51 -14.15 -8.15
C ILE A 21 -2.06 -13.67 -8.41
N GLY A 22 -1.10 -14.58 -8.60
CA GLY A 22 0.28 -14.27 -8.94
C GLY A 22 1.19 -13.92 -7.75
N GLY A 23 0.77 -14.22 -6.51
CA GLY A 23 1.58 -13.98 -5.30
C GLY A 23 1.87 -12.52 -5.01
N PHE A 24 2.89 -12.24 -4.19
CA PHE A 24 3.36 -10.88 -3.94
C PHE A 24 4.12 -10.31 -5.14
N ASP A 25 3.81 -9.07 -5.48
CA ASP A 25 4.52 -8.35 -6.53
C ASP A 25 5.84 -7.79 -5.97
N LYS A 26 6.95 -8.29 -6.49
CA LYS A 26 8.32 -7.95 -6.02
C LYS A 26 8.65 -6.45 -6.13
N ARG A 27 7.94 -5.69 -6.98
CA ARG A 27 8.15 -4.25 -7.13
C ARG A 27 7.86 -3.47 -5.85
N PHE A 28 7.00 -3.99 -4.97
CA PHE A 28 6.66 -3.31 -3.73
C PHE A 28 7.81 -3.32 -2.71
N PHE A 29 8.64 -4.35 -2.67
CA PHE A 29 9.68 -4.57 -1.67
C PHE A 29 9.14 -4.65 -0.24
N ALA A 30 8.50 -3.59 0.26
CA ALA A 30 7.82 -3.49 1.55
C ALA A 30 6.77 -2.38 1.51
N HIS A 31 5.68 -2.54 2.25
CA HIS A 31 4.48 -1.70 2.31
C HIS A 31 3.60 -1.77 1.06
N MET A 32 2.30 -1.88 1.26
CA MET A 32 1.23 -1.98 0.27
C MET A 32 1.17 -3.32 -0.50
N GLU A 33 2.15 -4.22 -0.34
CA GLU A 33 2.17 -5.52 -1.04
C GLU A 33 0.99 -6.40 -0.64
N GLU A 34 0.60 -6.39 0.63
CA GLU A 34 -0.54 -7.14 1.14
C GLU A 34 -1.87 -6.54 0.70
N ILE A 35 -1.93 -5.22 0.59
CA ILE A 35 -3.14 -4.52 0.09
C ILE A 35 -3.32 -4.81 -1.39
N ASP A 36 -2.24 -4.72 -2.19
CA ASP A 36 -2.25 -5.09 -3.60
C ASP A 36 -2.69 -6.54 -3.80
N LEU A 37 -2.16 -7.46 -2.98
CA LEU A 37 -2.53 -8.88 -3.02
C LEU A 37 -4.03 -9.08 -2.77
N CYS A 38 -4.56 -8.48 -1.70
CA CYS A 38 -5.98 -8.55 -1.35
C CYS A 38 -6.87 -7.90 -2.42
N TRP A 39 -6.42 -6.80 -3.03
CA TRP A 39 -7.17 -6.12 -4.09
C TRP A 39 -7.25 -6.99 -5.35
N ARG A 40 -6.15 -7.64 -5.76
CA ARG A 40 -6.18 -8.60 -6.88
C ARG A 40 -7.09 -9.78 -6.59
N ALA A 41 -7.06 -10.31 -5.37
CA ALA A 41 -7.97 -11.36 -4.93
C ALA A 41 -9.44 -10.90 -5.03
N PHE A 42 -9.75 -9.71 -4.54
CA PHE A 42 -11.08 -9.10 -4.62
C PHE A 42 -11.55 -8.94 -6.08
N ASN A 43 -10.69 -8.48 -6.98
CA ASN A 43 -11.01 -8.32 -8.40
C ASN A 43 -11.31 -9.66 -9.10
N LEU A 44 -10.81 -10.79 -8.56
CA LEU A 44 -11.12 -12.15 -9.02
C LEU A 44 -12.32 -12.80 -8.27
N GLY A 45 -13.00 -12.03 -7.41
CA GLY A 45 -14.20 -12.50 -6.70
C GLY A 45 -13.92 -13.21 -5.37
N TYR A 46 -12.69 -13.14 -4.84
CA TYR A 46 -12.35 -13.67 -3.52
C TYR A 46 -12.64 -12.63 -2.44
N ASP A 47 -13.18 -13.09 -1.33
CA ASP A 47 -13.45 -12.26 -0.15
C ASP A 47 -12.36 -12.43 0.93
N SER A 48 -12.06 -11.34 1.62
CA SER A 48 -11.22 -11.35 2.81
C SER A 48 -12.07 -11.24 4.09
N TYR A 49 -11.65 -11.94 5.13
CA TYR A 49 -12.37 -11.96 6.41
C TYR A 49 -11.43 -11.71 7.58
N SER A 50 -11.84 -10.88 8.52
CA SER A 50 -11.20 -10.76 9.83
C SER A 50 -11.78 -11.79 10.79
N VAL A 51 -10.91 -12.55 11.46
CA VAL A 51 -11.24 -13.52 12.51
C VAL A 51 -10.95 -12.87 13.86
N THR A 52 -11.97 -12.26 14.46
CA THR A 52 -11.83 -11.44 15.68
C THR A 52 -11.48 -12.24 16.94
N SER A 53 -11.71 -13.56 16.93
CA SER A 53 -11.30 -14.48 18.00
C SER A 53 -9.81 -14.86 17.95
N SER A 54 -9.10 -14.51 16.85
CA SER A 54 -7.67 -14.76 16.71
C SER A 54 -6.88 -13.49 17.05
N GLN A 55 -5.87 -13.63 17.88
CA GLN A 55 -4.98 -12.54 18.30
C GLN A 55 -3.55 -12.87 17.94
N VAL A 56 -2.84 -11.87 17.41
CA VAL A 56 -1.42 -11.96 17.05
C VAL A 56 -0.66 -10.79 17.64
N PHE A 57 0.45 -11.07 18.28
CA PHE A 57 1.36 -10.05 18.76
C PHE A 57 2.40 -9.73 17.67
N HIS A 58 2.45 -8.47 17.28
CA HIS A 58 3.35 -7.99 16.22
C HIS A 58 4.25 -6.87 16.71
N VAL A 59 5.57 -7.06 16.58
CA VAL A 59 6.56 -6.03 16.89
C VAL A 59 6.66 -5.07 15.70
N GLY A 60 6.02 -3.91 15.83
CA GLY A 60 6.05 -2.88 14.79
C GLY A 60 7.46 -2.30 14.57
N ALA A 61 7.73 -1.89 13.33
CA ALA A 61 8.97 -1.23 12.92
C ALA A 61 10.26 -2.06 13.08
N ALA A 62 10.16 -3.39 13.18
CA ALA A 62 11.33 -4.27 13.28
C ALA A 62 12.20 -4.25 12.01
N THR A 63 11.61 -4.03 10.84
CA THR A 63 12.31 -4.13 9.55
C THR A 63 12.72 -2.76 8.99
N ILE A 64 11.89 -1.74 9.11
CA ILE A 64 12.16 -0.40 8.59
C ILE A 64 11.85 0.61 9.70
N LYS A 65 12.87 1.37 10.13
CA LYS A 65 12.70 2.50 11.05
C LYS A 65 11.79 3.55 10.40
N LYS A 66 11.12 4.37 11.23
CA LYS A 66 10.38 5.55 10.75
C LYS A 66 11.39 6.56 10.16
N ASP A 67 11.63 6.45 8.87
CA ASP A 67 12.52 7.33 8.14
C ASP A 67 11.91 7.72 6.78
N SER A 68 12.58 8.59 6.07
CA SER A 68 12.21 9.07 4.74
C SER A 68 12.06 7.94 3.71
N ARG A 69 12.78 6.83 3.86
CA ARG A 69 12.64 5.63 2.99
C ARG A 69 11.27 4.98 3.14
N LYS A 70 10.74 4.90 4.37
CA LYS A 70 9.39 4.37 4.61
C LYS A 70 8.33 5.26 3.94
N ILE A 71 8.49 6.58 4.04
CA ILE A 71 7.60 7.55 3.39
C ILE A 71 7.65 7.37 1.88
N TYR A 72 8.84 7.35 1.30
CA TYR A 72 9.03 7.10 -0.13
C TYR A 72 8.31 5.82 -0.58
N LEU A 73 8.55 4.69 0.09
CA LEU A 73 7.92 3.40 -0.27
C LEU A 73 6.39 3.46 -0.17
N ASN A 74 5.84 4.08 0.87
CA ASN A 74 4.39 4.21 1.02
C ASN A 74 3.75 5.00 -0.14
N TYR A 75 4.32 6.14 -0.52
CA TYR A 75 3.81 6.97 -1.61
C TYR A 75 3.97 6.28 -2.96
N ARG A 76 5.18 5.81 -3.29
CA ARG A 76 5.48 5.11 -4.53
C ARG A 76 4.62 3.84 -4.70
N ASN A 77 4.58 3.00 -3.69
CA ASN A 77 3.85 1.73 -3.76
C ASN A 77 2.34 1.95 -3.83
N SER A 78 1.83 2.97 -3.17
CA SER A 78 0.44 3.37 -3.27
C SER A 78 0.07 3.79 -4.71
N LEU A 79 0.94 4.51 -5.41
CA LEU A 79 0.74 4.86 -6.83
C LEU A 79 0.77 3.62 -7.73
N ILE A 80 1.74 2.71 -7.53
CA ILE A 80 1.80 1.43 -8.25
C ILE A 80 0.52 0.62 -8.03
N MET A 81 0.08 0.50 -6.78
CA MET A 81 -1.12 -0.26 -6.41
C MET A 81 -2.37 0.31 -7.07
N ILE A 82 -2.56 1.63 -7.04
CA ILE A 82 -3.67 2.33 -7.68
C ILE A 82 -3.66 2.07 -9.19
N THR A 83 -2.51 2.27 -9.83
CA THR A 83 -2.35 2.10 -11.27
C THR A 83 -2.64 0.66 -11.73
N LYS A 84 -2.31 -0.33 -10.92
CA LYS A 84 -2.56 -1.75 -11.21
C LYS A 84 -4.02 -2.16 -11.08
N ASN A 85 -4.71 -1.64 -10.07
CA ASN A 85 -5.95 -2.25 -9.58
C ASN A 85 -7.20 -1.44 -9.91
N ILE A 86 -7.07 -0.13 -10.18
CA ILE A 86 -8.23 0.72 -10.51
C ILE A 86 -8.60 0.59 -12.00
N PRO A 87 -9.90 0.50 -12.33
CA PRO A 87 -10.36 0.52 -13.71
C PRO A 87 -9.90 1.77 -14.47
N LEU A 88 -9.50 1.61 -15.72
CA LEU A 88 -8.94 2.68 -16.57
C LEU A 88 -9.81 3.93 -16.62
N LYS A 89 -11.14 3.77 -16.64
CA LYS A 89 -12.10 4.89 -16.65
C LYS A 89 -11.99 5.84 -15.46
N SER A 90 -11.53 5.34 -14.31
CA SER A 90 -11.40 6.11 -13.06
C SER A 90 -9.94 6.42 -12.72
N LEU A 91 -8.99 5.85 -13.46
CA LEU A 91 -7.57 5.94 -13.13
C LEU A 91 -7.06 7.38 -13.17
N LEU A 92 -7.33 8.11 -14.26
CA LEU A 92 -6.83 9.49 -14.42
C LEU A 92 -7.37 10.43 -13.35
N SER A 93 -8.68 10.37 -13.05
CA SER A 93 -9.28 11.20 -11.98
C SER A 93 -8.73 10.84 -10.61
N THR A 94 -8.53 9.55 -10.34
CA THR A 94 -7.95 9.08 -9.07
C THR A 94 -6.50 9.55 -8.91
N LEU A 95 -5.68 9.42 -9.94
CA LEU A 95 -4.28 9.89 -9.91
C LEU A 95 -4.19 11.41 -9.77
N PHE A 96 -5.09 12.17 -10.41
CA PHE A 96 -5.14 13.62 -10.26
C PHE A 96 -5.47 14.04 -8.83
N ILE A 97 -6.52 13.46 -8.23
CA ILE A 97 -6.88 13.72 -6.83
C ILE A 97 -5.72 13.32 -5.91
N ARG A 98 -5.12 12.15 -6.15
CA ARG A 98 -3.99 11.66 -5.38
C ARG A 98 -2.80 12.62 -5.44
N LEU A 99 -2.46 13.15 -6.61
CA LEU A 99 -1.39 14.14 -6.77
C LEU A 99 -1.64 15.38 -5.92
N ILE A 100 -2.87 15.91 -5.91
CA ILE A 100 -3.23 17.07 -5.08
C ILE A 100 -3.05 16.75 -3.60
N LEU A 101 -3.54 15.60 -3.14
CA LEU A 101 -3.43 15.19 -1.74
C LEU A 101 -1.96 14.98 -1.33
N ASP A 102 -1.14 14.42 -2.20
CA ASP A 102 0.27 14.18 -1.95
C ASP A 102 1.07 15.49 -1.92
N ILE A 103 0.71 16.48 -2.75
CA ILE A 103 1.28 17.84 -2.66
C ILE A 103 0.94 18.46 -1.31
N ILE A 104 -0.31 18.41 -0.86
CA ILE A 104 -0.71 18.95 0.44
C ILE A 104 0.05 18.24 1.58
N ALA A 105 0.15 16.92 1.53
CA ALA A 105 0.89 16.15 2.52
C ALA A 105 2.39 16.48 2.51
N SER A 106 2.98 16.68 1.34
CA SER A 106 4.40 17.06 1.22
C SER A 106 4.68 18.45 1.79
N LEU A 107 3.79 19.42 1.54
CA LEU A 107 3.89 20.75 2.12
C LEU A 107 3.83 20.73 3.65
N LYS A 108 2.97 19.84 4.23
CA LYS A 108 2.97 19.64 5.68
C LYS A 108 4.35 19.24 6.21
N PHE A 109 5.03 18.28 5.56
CA PHE A 109 6.41 17.91 5.94
C PHE A 109 7.37 19.09 5.86
N LEU A 110 7.24 19.92 4.83
CA LEU A 110 8.07 21.11 4.67
C LEU A 110 7.87 22.12 5.82
N PHE A 111 6.61 22.39 6.20
CA PHE A 111 6.29 23.28 7.33
C PHE A 111 6.75 22.72 8.69
N GLN A 112 6.87 21.40 8.81
CA GLN A 112 7.40 20.73 10.01
C GLN A 112 8.93 20.67 10.04
N GLY A 113 9.61 21.21 9.03
CA GLY A 113 11.08 21.14 8.91
C GLY A 113 11.61 19.77 8.47
N GLU A 114 10.73 18.87 8.05
CA GLU A 114 11.06 17.49 7.64
C GLU A 114 11.39 17.43 6.13
N PHE A 115 12.42 18.14 5.70
CA PHE A 115 12.78 18.26 4.29
C PHE A 115 13.05 16.92 3.61
N SER A 116 13.65 15.96 4.33
CA SER A 116 13.89 14.61 3.81
C SER A 116 12.58 13.88 3.47
N ASN A 117 11.53 14.06 4.28
CA ASN A 117 10.22 13.48 4.06
C ASN A 117 9.51 14.15 2.88
N PHE A 118 9.60 15.48 2.77
CA PHE A 118 9.13 16.24 1.61
C PHE A 118 9.76 15.69 0.30
N MET A 119 11.09 15.56 0.27
CA MET A 119 11.80 15.04 -0.90
C MET A 119 11.43 13.58 -1.22
N SER A 120 11.08 12.78 -0.22
CA SER A 120 10.64 11.39 -0.40
C SER A 120 9.31 11.29 -1.14
N VAL A 121 8.36 12.19 -0.86
CA VAL A 121 7.08 12.26 -1.59
C VAL A 121 7.33 12.67 -3.05
N TYR A 122 8.13 13.72 -3.27
CA TYR A 122 8.49 14.16 -4.61
C TYR A 122 9.14 13.03 -5.44
N LYS A 123 10.13 12.36 -4.85
CA LYS A 123 10.84 11.24 -5.48
C LYS A 123 9.89 10.10 -5.87
N ALA A 124 8.90 9.80 -5.04
CA ALA A 124 7.92 8.75 -5.30
C ALA A 124 7.04 9.00 -6.55
N HIS A 125 6.92 10.25 -6.99
CA HIS A 125 6.15 10.62 -8.19
C HIS A 125 6.97 10.65 -9.49
N ILE A 126 8.31 10.66 -9.41
CA ILE A 126 9.18 10.77 -10.59
C ILE A 126 9.92 9.47 -10.94
N GLU A 127 9.90 8.47 -10.07
CA GLU A 127 10.48 7.13 -10.26
C GLU A 127 9.39 6.07 -10.51
#